data_09b6f74b9a5083639cc40ed038386b76
#
_entry.id   09b6f74b9a5083639cc40ed038386b76
#
_cell.length_a   1.000
_cell.length_b   1.000
_cell.length_c   1.000
_cell.angle_alpha   90.00
_cell.angle_beta   90.00
_cell.angle_gamma   90.00
#
_symmetry.space_group_name_H-M   'P 1'
#
loop_
_entity.id
_entity.type
_entity.pdbx_description
1 polymer ?
#
loop_
_entity_poly.entity_id
_entity_poly.type
_entity_poly.pdbx_seq_one_letter_code
_entity_poly.pdbx_strand_id
1 'polypeptide(L)'
;KVDPNKIFFTQQDVDALKKKYGKELDDYLMSGQMMDAAQAMHALYRQRAMQRIAYARDLLKKGGFTFDKDRSIERSRRKTAAWPKDEAEMQQVWKDMVEEQLLSEILRRETVARLAKEQNKPDPLANEKPAEEKLLMRYERIQRNIQETDLEDVAETLLSAVAMTYDPHTDYMGARQVDRFKISMGTELTGIGALLGSEDDGSTKITGIVVGGPADKSGEIKLNDRIVAIDSNNSGEMVDILFLKLDKVVDMIRGAENTQMRMKVEPADAPGQAKIITMTRSK
;
A
#
# COMPACT_ATOMS: atom_id res chain seq x y z
N LYS A 1 15.38 3.01 -5.04
CA LYS A 1 13.93 3.27 -4.98
C LYS A 1 13.15 2.17 -4.25
N VAL A 2 13.40 0.87 -4.49
CA VAL A 2 12.62 -0.25 -3.91
C VAL A 2 12.84 -0.47 -2.41
N ASP A 3 13.98 -0.08 -1.85
CA ASP A 3 14.30 -0.25 -0.42
C ASP A 3 14.92 1.04 0.19
N PRO A 4 14.17 2.14 0.25
CA PRO A 4 14.70 3.41 0.73
C PRO A 4 15.04 3.39 2.23
N ASN A 5 14.42 2.50 3.00
CA ASN A 5 14.64 2.35 4.43
C ASN A 5 15.68 1.26 4.77
N LYS A 6 16.25 0.60 3.77
CA LYS A 6 17.28 -0.44 3.94
C LYS A 6 16.85 -1.55 4.90
N ILE A 7 15.65 -2.08 4.68
CA ILE A 7 15.02 -3.11 5.51
C ILE A 7 14.85 -4.46 4.80
N PHE A 8 15.14 -4.54 3.51
CA PHE A 8 15.04 -5.78 2.75
C PHE A 8 16.39 -6.33 2.36
N PHE A 9 17.27 -5.50 1.77
CA PHE A 9 18.61 -5.92 1.32
C PHE A 9 19.66 -5.82 2.40
N THR A 10 20.57 -6.78 2.41
CA THR A 10 21.83 -6.68 3.16
C THR A 10 22.89 -5.94 2.34
N GLN A 11 24.00 -5.55 2.99
CA GLN A 11 25.16 -4.99 2.28
C GLN A 11 25.69 -5.95 1.23
N GLN A 12 25.70 -7.26 1.53
CA GLN A 12 26.12 -8.31 0.60
C GLN A 12 25.25 -8.35 -0.66
N ASP A 13 23.92 -8.24 -0.52
CA ASP A 13 23.01 -8.15 -1.65
C ASP A 13 23.30 -6.94 -2.54
N VAL A 14 23.50 -5.78 -1.91
CA VAL A 14 23.83 -4.52 -2.62
C VAL A 14 25.16 -4.62 -3.34
N ASP A 15 26.19 -5.20 -2.72
CA ASP A 15 27.50 -5.37 -3.35
C ASP A 15 27.44 -6.35 -4.51
N ALA A 16 26.68 -7.44 -4.39
CA ALA A 16 26.45 -8.37 -5.50
C ALA A 16 25.74 -7.70 -6.68
N LEU A 17 24.70 -6.89 -6.43
CA LEU A 17 24.01 -6.12 -7.47
C LEU A 17 24.94 -5.10 -8.12
N LYS A 18 25.72 -4.35 -7.33
CA LYS A 18 26.70 -3.39 -7.85
C LYS A 18 27.78 -4.07 -8.68
N LYS A 19 28.29 -5.24 -8.26
CA LYS A 19 29.28 -6.00 -9.02
C LYS A 19 28.73 -6.47 -10.36
N LYS A 20 27.46 -6.89 -10.40
CA LYS A 20 26.84 -7.44 -11.61
C LYS A 20 26.39 -6.36 -12.59
N TYR A 21 25.83 -5.26 -12.09
CA TYR A 21 25.15 -4.27 -12.94
C TYR A 21 25.77 -2.87 -12.87
N GLY A 22 26.65 -2.59 -11.90
CA GLY A 22 27.08 -1.23 -11.62
C GLY A 22 27.93 -0.54 -12.68
N LYS A 23 28.52 -1.28 -13.61
CA LYS A 23 29.33 -0.75 -14.72
C LYS A 23 28.73 -0.96 -16.11
N GLU A 24 27.66 -1.74 -16.19
CA GLU A 24 27.08 -2.19 -17.46
C GLU A 24 25.61 -1.81 -17.62
N LEU A 25 25.07 -0.99 -16.71
CA LEU A 25 23.65 -0.66 -16.72
C LEU A 25 23.26 0.19 -17.95
N ASP A 26 24.15 1.03 -18.41
CA ASP A 26 24.04 1.81 -19.64
C ASP A 26 24.08 0.92 -20.88
N ASP A 27 24.95 -0.09 -20.91
CA ASP A 27 25.01 -1.09 -22.01
C ASP A 27 23.73 -1.93 -22.05
N TYR A 28 23.17 -2.31 -20.91
CA TYR A 28 21.87 -2.98 -20.83
C TYR A 28 20.73 -2.10 -21.36
N LEU A 29 20.78 -0.79 -21.12
CA LEU A 29 19.82 0.16 -21.67
C LEU A 29 19.91 0.22 -23.20
N MET A 30 21.13 0.34 -23.72
CA MET A 30 21.38 0.45 -25.17
C MET A 30 21.08 -0.83 -25.93
N SER A 31 21.35 -1.99 -25.32
CA SER A 31 21.11 -3.31 -25.92
C SER A 31 19.64 -3.80 -25.81
N GLY A 32 18.78 -3.06 -25.10
CA GLY A 32 17.40 -3.49 -24.83
C GLY A 32 17.26 -4.57 -23.73
N GLN A 33 18.34 -4.95 -23.06
CA GLN A 33 18.36 -5.95 -21.99
C GLN A 33 18.02 -5.38 -20.60
N MET A 34 17.64 -4.12 -20.53
CA MET A 34 17.30 -3.45 -19.27
C MET A 34 16.18 -4.19 -18.50
N MET A 35 15.23 -4.80 -19.22
CA MET A 35 14.14 -5.56 -18.58
C MET A 35 14.63 -6.82 -17.88
N ASP A 36 15.63 -7.51 -18.40
CA ASP A 36 16.21 -8.69 -17.75
C ASP A 36 16.90 -8.29 -16.44
N ALA A 37 17.64 -7.18 -16.45
CA ALA A 37 18.25 -6.62 -15.26
C ALA A 37 17.18 -6.20 -14.23
N ALA A 38 16.12 -5.52 -14.66
CA ALA A 38 15.02 -5.10 -13.82
C ALA A 38 14.32 -6.29 -13.15
N GLN A 39 14.01 -7.33 -13.91
CA GLN A 39 13.38 -8.55 -13.42
C GLN A 39 14.28 -9.28 -12.42
N ALA A 40 15.58 -9.39 -12.70
CA ALA A 40 16.53 -10.05 -11.80
C ALA A 40 16.67 -9.28 -10.46
N MET A 41 16.75 -7.96 -10.49
CA MET A 41 16.79 -7.12 -9.29
C MET A 41 15.48 -7.22 -8.50
N HIS A 42 14.33 -7.20 -9.20
CA HIS A 42 13.03 -7.35 -8.57
C HIS A 42 12.82 -8.75 -7.99
N ALA A 43 13.28 -9.79 -8.66
CA ALA A 43 13.22 -11.17 -8.14
C ALA A 43 13.97 -11.30 -6.80
N LEU A 44 15.17 -10.71 -6.72
CA LEU A 44 15.92 -10.67 -5.46
C LEU A 44 15.16 -9.87 -4.38
N TYR A 45 14.63 -8.69 -4.72
CA TYR A 45 13.82 -7.90 -3.81
C TYR A 45 12.62 -8.70 -3.28
N ARG A 46 11.86 -9.33 -4.17
CA ARG A 46 10.71 -10.17 -3.83
C ARG A 46 11.11 -11.31 -2.90
N GLN A 47 12.20 -12.02 -3.21
CA GLN A 47 12.71 -13.10 -2.37
C GLN A 47 13.04 -12.61 -0.96
N ARG A 48 13.80 -11.51 -0.84
CA ARG A 48 14.16 -10.93 0.45
C ARG A 48 12.94 -10.45 1.22
N ALA A 49 12.04 -9.73 0.57
CA ALA A 49 10.82 -9.25 1.20
C ALA A 49 9.96 -10.40 1.75
N MET A 50 9.79 -11.49 1.01
CA MET A 50 9.06 -12.67 1.50
C MET A 50 9.73 -13.28 2.73
N GLN A 51 11.07 -13.40 2.76
CA GLN A 51 11.82 -13.89 3.92
C GLN A 51 11.60 -13.00 5.15
N ARG A 52 11.64 -11.67 4.98
CA ARG A 52 11.44 -10.70 6.07
C ARG A 52 10.02 -10.75 6.62
N ILE A 53 9.04 -10.77 5.74
CA ILE A 53 7.62 -10.84 6.14
C ILE A 53 7.34 -12.17 6.86
N ALA A 54 7.87 -13.29 6.38
CA ALA A 54 7.74 -14.58 7.05
C ALA A 54 8.33 -14.52 8.48
N TYR A 55 9.54 -13.95 8.62
CA TYR A 55 10.18 -13.76 9.92
C TYR A 55 9.34 -12.90 10.87
N ALA A 56 8.81 -11.76 10.40
CA ALA A 56 7.95 -10.89 11.19
C ALA A 56 6.67 -11.61 11.66
N ARG A 57 6.04 -12.37 10.77
CA ARG A 57 4.85 -13.17 11.09
C ARG A 57 5.14 -14.25 12.13
N ASP A 58 6.30 -14.90 12.04
CA ASP A 58 6.73 -15.90 13.00
C ASP A 58 7.00 -15.29 14.37
N LEU A 59 7.61 -14.10 14.43
CA LEU A 59 7.79 -13.35 15.67
C LEU A 59 6.45 -13.03 16.33
N LEU A 60 5.49 -12.50 15.57
CA LEU A 60 4.16 -12.15 16.08
C LEU A 60 3.40 -13.38 16.58
N LYS A 61 3.50 -14.53 15.89
CA LYS A 61 2.87 -15.79 16.31
C LYS A 61 3.50 -16.38 17.57
N LYS A 62 4.81 -16.26 17.71
CA LYS A 62 5.53 -16.73 18.91
C LYS A 62 5.20 -15.87 20.12
N GLY A 63 4.93 -14.58 19.92
CA GLY A 63 4.67 -13.65 21.02
C GLY A 63 5.87 -13.50 21.95
N GLY A 64 5.60 -13.20 23.22
CA GLY A 64 6.63 -13.08 24.25
C GLY A 64 7.38 -11.75 24.19
N PHE A 65 6.78 -10.72 23.62
CA PHE A 65 7.34 -9.36 23.62
C PHE A 65 7.25 -8.77 25.02
N THR A 66 8.36 -8.22 25.47
CA THR A 66 8.45 -7.49 26.74
C THR A 66 8.85 -6.06 26.45
N PHE A 67 8.09 -5.09 26.97
CA PHE A 67 8.28 -3.66 26.71
C PHE A 67 8.84 -2.93 27.94
N ASP A 68 9.52 -3.66 28.81
CA ASP A 68 10.11 -3.20 30.08
C ASP A 68 11.54 -2.66 29.95
N LYS A 69 12.06 -2.61 28.71
CA LYS A 69 13.45 -2.17 28.46
C LYS A 69 13.48 -0.68 28.18
N ASP A 70 14.37 0.01 28.86
CA ASP A 70 14.72 1.40 28.55
C ASP A 70 15.54 1.45 27.25
N ARG A 71 14.81 1.42 26.12
CA ARG A 71 15.38 1.39 24.78
C ARG A 71 14.59 2.32 23.86
N SER A 72 15.28 3.19 23.13
CA SER A 72 14.69 4.01 22.10
C SER A 72 15.08 3.52 20.70
N ILE A 73 14.12 3.54 19.77
CA ILE A 73 14.30 3.20 18.36
C ILE A 73 14.02 4.44 17.52
N GLU A 74 15.01 4.93 16.80
CA GLU A 74 14.84 6.08 15.91
C GLU A 74 14.49 5.63 14.48
N ARG A 75 13.22 5.75 14.11
CA ARG A 75 12.72 5.42 12.77
C ARG A 75 13.36 6.27 11.67
N SER A 76 13.58 7.56 11.91
CA SER A 76 14.13 8.51 10.93
C SER A 76 15.55 8.16 10.48
N ARG A 77 16.32 7.47 11.32
CA ARG A 77 17.70 7.09 11.01
C ARG A 77 17.85 5.98 9.98
N ARG A 78 16.79 5.18 9.69
CA ARG A 78 16.93 4.06 8.74
C ARG A 78 17.29 4.50 7.34
N LYS A 79 16.77 5.63 6.84
CA LYS A 79 17.12 6.17 5.50
C LYS A 79 18.61 6.50 5.36
N THR A 80 19.20 7.03 6.42
CA THR A 80 20.63 7.45 6.46
C THR A 80 21.57 6.40 7.02
N ALA A 81 21.05 5.35 7.67
CA ALA A 81 21.86 4.26 8.22
C ALA A 81 22.58 3.47 7.11
N ALA A 82 23.65 2.75 7.49
CA ALA A 82 24.25 1.76 6.62
C ALA A 82 23.27 0.61 6.33
N TRP A 83 23.51 -0.13 5.24
CA TRP A 83 22.84 -1.39 5.00
C TRP A 83 23.22 -2.39 6.11
N PRO A 84 22.29 -3.21 6.61
CA PRO A 84 22.65 -4.31 7.49
C PRO A 84 23.68 -5.20 6.81
N LYS A 85 24.78 -5.50 7.50
CA LYS A 85 25.92 -6.19 6.88
C LYS A 85 25.61 -7.63 6.50
N ASP A 86 24.77 -8.30 7.30
CA ASP A 86 24.43 -9.70 7.16
C ASP A 86 22.98 -9.99 7.59
N GLU A 87 22.61 -11.27 7.52
CA GLU A 87 21.28 -11.75 7.89
C GLU A 87 20.96 -11.56 9.37
N ALA A 88 21.95 -11.73 10.25
CA ALA A 88 21.74 -11.59 11.70
C ALA A 88 21.39 -10.14 12.06
N GLU A 89 22.12 -9.17 11.51
CA GLU A 89 21.83 -7.75 11.72
C GLU A 89 20.48 -7.37 11.10
N MET A 90 20.15 -7.91 9.94
CA MET A 90 18.84 -7.70 9.31
C MET A 90 17.70 -8.26 10.17
N GLN A 91 17.85 -9.45 10.73
CA GLN A 91 16.85 -10.01 11.66
C GLN A 91 16.66 -9.14 12.90
N GLN A 92 17.72 -8.55 13.42
CA GLN A 92 17.62 -7.63 14.55
C GLN A 92 16.85 -6.36 14.16
N VAL A 93 17.11 -5.80 12.97
CA VAL A 93 16.35 -4.64 12.45
C VAL A 93 14.86 -4.96 12.35
N TRP A 94 14.50 -6.14 11.84
CA TRP A 94 13.10 -6.53 11.74
C TRP A 94 12.46 -6.82 13.09
N LYS A 95 13.20 -7.45 14.00
CA LYS A 95 12.72 -7.67 15.37
C LYS A 95 12.39 -6.34 16.05
N ASP A 96 13.31 -5.37 15.98
CA ASP A 96 13.11 -4.03 16.54
C ASP A 96 11.91 -3.31 15.92
N MET A 97 11.74 -3.43 14.62
CA MET A 97 10.62 -2.83 13.90
C MET A 97 9.27 -3.48 14.27
N VAL A 98 9.21 -4.79 14.41
CA VAL A 98 7.99 -5.50 14.83
C VAL A 98 7.63 -5.15 16.27
N GLU A 99 8.59 -5.16 17.19
CA GLU A 99 8.38 -4.75 18.58
C GLU A 99 7.85 -3.32 18.68
N GLU A 100 8.43 -2.40 17.92
CA GLU A 100 8.03 -1.00 17.91
C GLU A 100 6.62 -0.81 17.32
N GLN A 101 6.29 -1.49 16.23
CA GLN A 101 4.96 -1.42 15.62
C GLN A 101 3.90 -2.00 16.57
N LEU A 102 4.20 -3.12 17.23
CA LEU A 102 3.30 -3.74 18.19
C LEU A 102 3.06 -2.83 19.40
N LEU A 103 4.13 -2.28 19.99
CA LEU A 103 4.02 -1.33 21.09
C LEU A 103 3.21 -0.10 20.71
N SER A 104 3.46 0.46 19.52
CA SER A 104 2.71 1.62 19.02
C SER A 104 1.21 1.34 18.89
N GLU A 105 0.84 0.14 18.42
CA GLU A 105 -0.57 -0.25 18.28
C GLU A 105 -1.22 -0.48 19.66
N ILE A 106 -0.51 -1.08 20.62
CA ILE A 106 -0.99 -1.26 22.01
C ILE A 106 -1.23 0.11 22.66
N LEU A 107 -0.24 1.00 22.61
CA LEU A 107 -0.34 2.34 23.19
C LEU A 107 -1.46 3.18 22.55
N ARG A 108 -1.66 3.04 21.24
CA ARG A 108 -2.79 3.69 20.55
C ARG A 108 -4.11 3.25 21.15
N ARG A 109 -4.31 1.94 21.34
CA ARG A 109 -5.54 1.37 21.90
C ARG A 109 -5.76 1.82 23.34
N GLU A 110 -4.75 1.72 24.17
CA GLU A 110 -4.82 2.16 25.58
C GLU A 110 -5.14 3.65 25.68
N THR A 111 -4.54 4.47 24.82
CA THR A 111 -4.79 5.92 24.79
C THR A 111 -6.23 6.23 24.40
N VAL A 112 -6.75 5.58 23.33
CA VAL A 112 -8.12 5.79 22.87
C VAL A 112 -9.13 5.31 23.92
N ALA A 113 -8.93 4.14 24.51
CA ALA A 113 -9.79 3.63 25.57
C ALA A 113 -9.81 4.54 26.80
N ARG A 114 -8.65 5.06 27.20
CA ARG A 114 -8.54 6.03 28.31
C ARG A 114 -9.31 7.31 28.01
N LEU A 115 -9.11 7.91 26.85
CA LEU A 115 -9.79 9.13 26.44
C LEU A 115 -11.31 8.94 26.33
N ALA A 116 -11.77 7.80 25.82
CA ALA A 116 -13.18 7.48 25.78
C ALA A 116 -13.79 7.41 27.19
N LYS A 117 -13.08 6.74 28.11
CA LYS A 117 -13.48 6.67 29.52
C LYS A 117 -13.53 8.06 30.20
N GLU A 118 -12.53 8.91 29.99
CA GLU A 118 -12.48 10.28 30.52
C GLU A 118 -13.66 11.13 30.00
N GLN A 119 -14.10 10.88 28.77
CA GLN A 119 -15.24 11.58 28.14
C GLN A 119 -16.60 10.91 28.39
N ASN A 120 -16.67 9.82 29.18
CA ASN A 120 -17.88 9.01 29.38
C ASN A 120 -18.51 8.52 28.06
N LYS A 121 -17.67 8.17 27.06
CA LYS A 121 -18.09 7.63 25.78
C LYS A 121 -17.70 6.13 25.66
N PRO A 122 -18.42 5.35 24.84
CA PRO A 122 -18.00 4.00 24.54
C PRO A 122 -16.62 4.03 23.84
N ASP A 123 -15.80 3.00 24.11
CA ASP A 123 -14.53 2.84 23.43
C ASP A 123 -14.75 2.55 21.93
N PRO A 124 -14.34 3.42 21.01
CA PRO A 124 -14.52 3.23 19.58
C PRO A 124 -13.73 2.05 19.03
N LEU A 125 -12.72 1.56 19.77
CA LEU A 125 -11.87 0.46 19.37
C LEU A 125 -12.22 -0.87 20.09
N ALA A 126 -13.32 -0.93 20.85
CA ALA A 126 -13.71 -2.11 21.62
C ALA A 126 -13.86 -3.38 20.76
N ASN A 127 -14.28 -3.23 19.52
CA ASN A 127 -14.49 -4.34 18.57
C ASN A 127 -13.33 -4.52 17.57
N GLU A 128 -12.23 -3.76 17.69
CA GLU A 128 -11.06 -3.97 16.84
C GLU A 128 -10.34 -5.28 17.20
N LYS A 129 -9.77 -5.93 16.18
CA LYS A 129 -8.93 -7.12 16.33
C LYS A 129 -7.73 -6.85 17.24
N PRO A 130 -7.18 -7.85 17.94
CA PRO A 130 -5.95 -7.70 18.72
C PRO A 130 -4.82 -7.06 17.95
N ALA A 131 -3.88 -6.38 18.63
CA ALA A 131 -2.78 -5.66 18.00
C ALA A 131 -1.92 -6.57 17.12
N GLU A 132 -1.64 -7.78 17.59
CA GLU A 132 -0.87 -8.80 16.87
C GLU A 132 -1.58 -9.24 15.59
N GLU A 133 -2.89 -9.49 15.66
CA GLU A 133 -3.67 -9.89 14.50
C GLU A 133 -3.74 -8.78 13.45
N LYS A 134 -3.86 -7.53 13.89
CA LYS A 134 -3.84 -6.37 13.00
C LYS A 134 -2.51 -6.22 12.28
N LEU A 135 -1.39 -6.44 12.97
CA LEU A 135 -0.07 -6.44 12.35
C LEU A 135 0.09 -7.61 11.37
N LEU A 136 -0.40 -8.81 11.70
CA LEU A 136 -0.38 -9.96 10.79
C LEU A 136 -1.12 -9.65 9.49
N MET A 137 -2.31 -9.07 9.56
CA MET A 137 -3.08 -8.64 8.38
C MET A 137 -2.32 -7.58 7.56
N ARG A 138 -1.63 -6.63 8.23
CA ARG A 138 -0.78 -5.64 7.55
C ARG A 138 0.35 -6.30 6.77
N TYR A 139 1.05 -7.27 7.35
CA TYR A 139 2.12 -8.01 6.68
C TYR A 139 1.59 -8.88 5.54
N GLU A 140 0.41 -9.48 5.68
CA GLU A 140 -0.24 -10.21 4.59
C GLU A 140 -0.60 -9.30 3.41
N ARG A 141 -1.08 -8.10 3.67
CA ARG A 141 -1.34 -7.10 2.63
C ARG A 141 -0.05 -6.68 1.91
N ILE A 142 1.03 -6.40 2.67
CA ILE A 142 2.33 -6.06 2.07
C ILE A 142 2.82 -7.21 1.19
N GLN A 143 2.69 -8.46 1.66
CA GLN A 143 3.07 -9.65 0.91
C GLN A 143 2.31 -9.74 -0.42
N ARG A 144 0.99 -9.57 -0.40
CA ARG A 144 0.16 -9.59 -1.61
C ARG A 144 0.55 -8.48 -2.59
N ASN A 145 0.71 -7.26 -2.11
CA ASN A 145 1.12 -6.12 -2.96
C ASN A 145 2.46 -6.39 -3.68
N ILE A 146 3.42 -7.03 -3.00
CA ILE A 146 4.70 -7.40 -3.62
C ILE A 146 4.51 -8.53 -4.66
N GLN A 147 3.63 -9.49 -4.38
CA GLN A 147 3.34 -10.60 -5.30
C GLN A 147 2.60 -10.15 -6.56
N GLU A 148 1.74 -9.13 -6.45
CA GLU A 148 0.94 -8.55 -7.53
C GLU A 148 1.67 -7.48 -8.34
N THR A 149 2.94 -7.16 -8.03
CA THR A 149 3.75 -6.24 -8.82
C THR A 149 3.96 -6.81 -10.21
N ASP A 150 3.49 -6.08 -11.23
CA ASP A 150 3.61 -6.49 -12.62
C ASP A 150 4.92 -6.00 -13.28
N LEU A 151 5.18 -6.46 -14.50
CA LEU A 151 6.40 -6.12 -15.23
C LEU A 151 6.51 -4.64 -15.58
N GLU A 152 5.39 -3.96 -15.80
CA GLU A 152 5.36 -2.54 -16.08
C GLU A 152 5.80 -1.73 -14.85
N ASP A 153 5.29 -2.08 -13.65
CA ASP A 153 5.71 -1.48 -12.38
C ASP A 153 7.22 -1.67 -12.14
N VAL A 154 7.75 -2.86 -12.49
CA VAL A 154 9.19 -3.18 -12.36
C VAL A 154 10.03 -2.34 -13.31
N ALA A 155 9.64 -2.25 -14.58
CA ALA A 155 10.30 -1.44 -15.59
C ALA A 155 10.32 0.03 -15.18
N GLU A 156 9.17 0.56 -14.79
CA GLU A 156 9.00 1.93 -14.36
C GLU A 156 9.91 2.27 -13.18
N THR A 157 9.97 1.39 -12.17
CA THR A 157 10.82 1.58 -11.00
C THR A 157 12.30 1.71 -11.38
N LEU A 158 12.79 0.86 -12.29
CA LEU A 158 14.18 0.90 -12.72
C LEU A 158 14.48 2.10 -13.61
N LEU A 159 13.66 2.34 -14.65
CA LEU A 159 13.85 3.46 -15.58
C LEU A 159 13.76 4.80 -14.87
N SER A 160 12.83 4.94 -13.93
CA SER A 160 12.73 6.11 -13.06
C SER A 160 13.98 6.28 -12.17
N ALA A 161 14.54 5.18 -11.64
CA ALA A 161 15.77 5.23 -10.86
C ALA A 161 16.97 5.67 -11.73
N VAL A 162 17.06 5.19 -12.96
CA VAL A 162 18.11 5.61 -13.94
C VAL A 162 17.95 7.08 -14.31
N ALA A 163 16.75 7.53 -14.65
CA ALA A 163 16.47 8.92 -14.99
C ALA A 163 16.91 9.89 -13.88
N MET A 164 16.60 9.57 -12.62
CA MET A 164 17.00 10.37 -11.45
C MET A 164 18.51 10.43 -11.20
N THR A 165 19.32 9.55 -11.81
CA THR A 165 20.80 9.66 -11.72
C THR A 165 21.36 10.76 -12.60
N TYR A 166 20.65 11.13 -13.66
CA TYR A 166 21.07 12.22 -14.56
C TYR A 166 20.60 13.59 -14.06
N ASP A 167 19.35 13.66 -13.58
CA ASP A 167 18.80 14.88 -13.01
C ASP A 167 17.74 14.51 -11.95
N PRO A 168 17.81 15.09 -10.74
CA PRO A 168 16.85 14.77 -9.66
C PRO A 168 15.40 15.17 -9.97
N HIS A 169 15.16 16.01 -10.99
CA HIS A 169 13.84 16.44 -11.45
C HIS A 169 13.32 15.63 -12.64
N THR A 170 14.15 14.73 -13.18
CA THR A 170 13.77 13.85 -14.28
C THR A 170 13.19 12.55 -13.74
N ASP A 171 12.03 12.14 -14.24
CA ASP A 171 11.41 10.86 -13.90
C ASP A 171 10.91 10.16 -15.17
N TYR A 172 10.82 8.83 -15.11
CA TYR A 172 10.18 8.02 -16.13
C TYR A 172 8.75 7.71 -15.69
N MET A 173 7.81 7.94 -16.56
CA MET A 173 6.40 7.61 -16.35
C MET A 173 5.96 6.54 -17.33
N GLY A 174 5.48 5.41 -16.83
CA GLY A 174 4.79 4.41 -17.63
C GLY A 174 3.44 4.93 -18.15
N ALA A 175 2.82 4.21 -19.09
CA ALA A 175 1.58 4.65 -19.74
C ALA A 175 0.49 5.00 -18.71
N ARG A 176 0.29 4.15 -17.71
CA ARG A 176 -0.68 4.39 -16.63
C ARG A 176 -0.36 5.64 -15.81
N GLN A 177 0.92 5.93 -15.53
CA GLN A 177 1.30 7.14 -14.80
C GLN A 177 1.12 8.40 -15.64
N VAL A 178 1.44 8.35 -16.95
CA VAL A 178 1.18 9.44 -17.88
C VAL A 178 -0.31 9.80 -17.91
N ASP A 179 -1.18 8.82 -17.95
CA ASP A 179 -2.62 9.05 -17.94
C ASP A 179 -3.08 9.66 -16.61
N ARG A 180 -2.58 9.17 -15.48
CA ARG A 180 -2.84 9.77 -14.16
C ARG A 180 -2.29 11.21 -14.07
N PHE A 181 -1.11 11.44 -14.62
CA PHE A 181 -0.51 12.78 -14.67
C PHE A 181 -1.36 13.73 -15.51
N LYS A 182 -1.80 13.31 -16.71
CA LYS A 182 -2.72 14.10 -17.54
C LYS A 182 -4.02 14.41 -16.79
N ILE A 183 -4.59 13.43 -16.08
CA ILE A 183 -5.78 13.61 -15.24
C ILE A 183 -5.50 14.61 -14.11
N SER A 184 -4.34 14.53 -13.45
CA SER A 184 -3.99 15.44 -12.35
C SER A 184 -3.71 16.87 -12.80
N MET A 185 -3.22 17.03 -14.03
CA MET A 185 -3.00 18.35 -14.65
C MET A 185 -4.25 18.90 -15.33
N GLY A 186 -5.18 18.02 -15.72
CA GLY A 186 -6.51 18.40 -16.19
C GLY A 186 -7.38 18.86 -15.03
N THR A 187 -8.15 19.91 -15.24
CA THR A 187 -9.08 20.44 -14.23
C THR A 187 -10.33 19.57 -14.04
N GLU A 188 -10.45 18.48 -14.80
CA GLU A 188 -11.67 17.66 -14.87
C GLU A 188 -11.40 16.21 -14.50
N LEU A 189 -11.82 15.82 -13.30
CA LEU A 189 -11.82 14.43 -12.82
C LEU A 189 -13.19 13.81 -13.08
N THR A 190 -13.25 12.83 -13.98
CA THR A 190 -14.49 12.08 -14.24
C THR A 190 -14.54 10.83 -13.35
N GLY A 191 -15.56 10.73 -12.53
CA GLY A 191 -15.75 9.62 -11.59
C GLY A 191 -17.08 9.71 -10.86
N ILE A 192 -17.12 9.18 -9.66
CA ILE A 192 -18.32 9.19 -8.80
C ILE A 192 -18.32 10.33 -7.77
N GLY A 193 -17.29 11.16 -7.71
CA GLY A 193 -17.19 12.23 -6.70
C GLY A 193 -16.98 11.72 -5.28
N ALA A 194 -16.21 10.64 -5.08
CA ALA A 194 -15.86 10.13 -3.78
C ALA A 194 -14.33 10.05 -3.60
N LEU A 195 -13.85 10.35 -2.39
CA LEU A 195 -12.48 10.13 -1.95
C LEU A 195 -12.39 8.73 -1.32
N LEU A 196 -11.36 7.99 -1.68
CA LEU A 196 -11.18 6.61 -1.27
C LEU A 196 -9.91 6.43 -0.44
N GLY A 197 -9.95 5.51 0.50
CA GLY A 197 -8.81 5.09 1.31
C GLY A 197 -8.78 3.57 1.45
N SER A 198 -7.57 3.00 1.59
CA SER A 198 -7.41 1.58 1.93
C SER A 198 -7.44 1.40 3.44
N GLU A 199 -8.18 0.39 3.90
CA GLU A 199 -8.18 -0.07 5.29
C GLU A 199 -7.20 -1.24 5.49
N ASP A 200 -6.85 -1.50 6.75
CA ASP A 200 -5.91 -2.59 7.09
C ASP A 200 -6.46 -3.98 6.81
N ASP A 201 -7.79 -4.13 6.75
CA ASP A 201 -8.48 -5.37 6.39
C ASP A 201 -8.55 -5.62 4.87
N GLY A 202 -7.94 -4.74 4.07
CA GLY A 202 -7.91 -4.84 2.61
C GLY A 202 -9.14 -4.27 1.91
N SER A 203 -10.11 -3.72 2.66
CA SER A 203 -11.26 -3.06 2.08
C SER A 203 -10.93 -1.64 1.59
N THR A 204 -11.73 -1.14 0.66
CA THR A 204 -11.68 0.25 0.21
C THR A 204 -12.81 1.04 0.87
N LYS A 205 -12.46 2.09 1.60
CA LYS A 205 -13.40 2.93 2.36
C LYS A 205 -13.63 4.28 1.71
N ILE A 206 -14.83 4.80 1.80
CA ILE A 206 -15.18 6.18 1.43
C ILE A 206 -14.68 7.11 2.55
N THR A 207 -13.66 7.92 2.24
CA THR A 207 -13.05 8.88 3.18
C THR A 207 -13.55 10.30 3.01
N GLY A 208 -14.27 10.56 1.92
CA GLY A 208 -14.89 11.86 1.66
C GLY A 208 -15.82 11.80 0.45
N ILE A 209 -16.74 12.77 0.36
CA ILE A 209 -17.67 12.94 -0.75
C ILE A 209 -17.53 14.37 -1.26
N VAL A 210 -17.40 14.50 -2.59
CA VAL A 210 -17.30 15.81 -3.26
C VAL A 210 -18.68 16.39 -3.39
N VAL A 211 -18.87 17.57 -2.83
CA VAL A 211 -20.16 18.30 -2.89
C VAL A 211 -20.55 18.56 -4.35
N GLY A 212 -21.78 18.22 -4.70
CA GLY A 212 -22.32 18.35 -6.06
C GLY A 212 -21.89 17.23 -7.02
N GLY A 213 -21.06 16.29 -6.60
CA GLY A 213 -20.69 15.10 -7.38
C GLY A 213 -21.79 14.04 -7.42
N PRO A 214 -21.62 12.98 -8.26
CA PRO A 214 -22.60 11.90 -8.35
C PRO A 214 -22.93 11.22 -7.02
N ALA A 215 -21.91 10.95 -6.19
CA ALA A 215 -22.09 10.34 -4.86
C ALA A 215 -22.93 11.22 -3.92
N ASP A 216 -22.69 12.51 -3.92
CA ASP A 216 -23.45 13.50 -3.13
C ASP A 216 -24.91 13.59 -3.60
N LYS A 217 -25.09 13.72 -4.91
CA LYS A 217 -26.44 13.82 -5.52
C LYS A 217 -27.29 12.56 -5.33
N SER A 218 -26.66 11.38 -5.33
CA SER A 218 -27.38 10.11 -5.13
C SER A 218 -27.83 9.93 -3.68
N GLY A 219 -27.00 10.41 -2.71
CA GLY A 219 -27.22 10.17 -1.30
C GLY A 219 -27.14 8.70 -0.86
N GLU A 220 -26.78 7.78 -1.77
CA GLU A 220 -26.74 6.35 -1.51
C GLU A 220 -25.43 5.89 -0.88
N ILE A 221 -24.38 6.71 -1.00
CA ILE A 221 -23.05 6.47 -0.43
C ILE A 221 -22.81 7.47 0.69
N LYS A 222 -22.28 6.94 1.80
CA LYS A 222 -21.97 7.75 2.97
C LYS A 222 -20.49 7.65 3.34
N LEU A 223 -20.04 8.59 4.16
CA LEU A 223 -18.71 8.54 4.77
C LEU A 223 -18.55 7.25 5.58
N ASN A 224 -17.40 6.63 5.47
CA ASN A 224 -17.02 5.35 6.08
C ASN A 224 -17.71 4.11 5.50
N ASP A 225 -18.56 4.21 4.49
CA ASP A 225 -19.02 3.04 3.74
C ASP A 225 -17.83 2.33 3.07
N ARG A 226 -17.95 1.02 2.91
CA ARG A 226 -16.91 0.17 2.31
C ARG A 226 -17.35 -0.32 0.95
N ILE A 227 -16.48 -0.21 -0.04
CA ILE A 227 -16.70 -0.82 -1.36
C ILE A 227 -16.03 -2.20 -1.34
N VAL A 228 -16.80 -3.25 -1.64
CA VAL A 228 -16.31 -4.63 -1.62
C VAL A 228 -16.22 -5.26 -3.01
N ALA A 229 -16.99 -4.78 -4.00
CA ALA A 229 -16.88 -5.21 -5.38
C ALA A 229 -17.30 -4.10 -6.35
N ILE A 230 -16.79 -4.15 -7.59
CA ILE A 230 -17.05 -3.17 -8.63
C ILE A 230 -17.34 -3.89 -9.94
N ASP A 231 -18.37 -3.42 -10.67
CA ASP A 231 -18.62 -3.69 -12.07
C ASP A 231 -18.44 -2.37 -12.84
N SER A 232 -17.26 -2.21 -13.40
CA SER A 232 -16.81 -0.95 -14.02
C SER A 232 -17.63 -0.55 -15.26
N ASN A 233 -18.19 -1.53 -15.97
CA ASN A 233 -18.85 -1.33 -17.24
C ASN A 233 -20.36 -1.60 -17.19
N ASN A 234 -20.92 -1.79 -16.02
CA ASN A 234 -22.33 -2.19 -15.83
C ASN A 234 -22.70 -3.46 -16.64
N SER A 235 -21.75 -4.41 -16.71
CA SER A 235 -21.87 -5.65 -17.50
C SER A 235 -22.68 -6.74 -16.81
N GLY A 236 -22.86 -6.65 -15.51
CA GLY A 236 -23.44 -7.70 -14.67
C GLY A 236 -22.41 -8.48 -13.87
N GLU A 237 -21.14 -8.37 -14.19
CA GLU A 237 -20.05 -9.07 -13.53
C GLU A 237 -19.39 -8.18 -12.47
N MET A 238 -19.55 -8.54 -11.19
CA MET A 238 -18.92 -7.87 -10.07
C MET A 238 -17.53 -8.44 -9.83
N VAL A 239 -16.51 -7.61 -9.89
CA VAL A 239 -15.14 -7.95 -9.53
C VAL A 239 -14.93 -7.64 -8.05
N ASP A 240 -14.53 -8.63 -7.27
CA ASP A 240 -14.14 -8.45 -5.88
C ASP A 240 -12.88 -7.59 -5.81
N ILE A 241 -12.92 -6.51 -5.02
CA ILE A 241 -11.81 -5.57 -4.88
C ILE A 241 -11.10 -5.67 -3.53
N LEU A 242 -11.47 -6.66 -2.71
CA LEU A 242 -10.80 -6.86 -1.42
C LEU A 242 -9.31 -7.09 -1.65
N PHE A 243 -8.50 -6.33 -0.93
CA PHE A 243 -7.04 -6.35 -1.04
C PHE A 243 -6.43 -5.87 -2.36
N LEU A 244 -7.20 -5.41 -3.33
CA LEU A 244 -6.64 -4.75 -4.51
C LEU A 244 -5.92 -3.46 -4.12
N LYS A 245 -4.89 -3.13 -4.88
CA LYS A 245 -4.22 -1.81 -4.74
C LYS A 245 -5.24 -0.70 -4.98
N LEU A 246 -5.23 0.33 -4.14
CA LEU A 246 -6.19 1.43 -4.22
C LEU A 246 -6.22 2.11 -5.60
N ASP A 247 -5.08 2.21 -6.25
CA ASP A 247 -4.97 2.77 -7.60
C ASP A 247 -5.73 1.94 -8.64
N LYS A 248 -5.67 0.59 -8.56
CA LYS A 248 -6.47 -0.28 -9.42
C LYS A 248 -7.98 -0.10 -9.17
N VAL A 249 -8.36 0.04 -7.90
CA VAL A 249 -9.76 0.31 -7.52
C VAL A 249 -10.23 1.65 -8.09
N VAL A 250 -9.41 2.69 -7.96
CA VAL A 250 -9.69 4.02 -8.53
C VAL A 250 -9.82 3.95 -10.06
N ASP A 251 -8.94 3.21 -10.74
CA ASP A 251 -9.00 3.04 -12.19
C ASP A 251 -10.30 2.31 -12.64
N MET A 252 -10.80 1.36 -11.85
CA MET A 252 -12.09 0.70 -12.11
C MET A 252 -13.29 1.64 -11.91
N ILE A 253 -13.21 2.57 -10.97
CA ILE A 253 -14.28 3.54 -10.67
C ILE A 253 -14.31 4.66 -11.72
N ARG A 254 -13.13 5.12 -12.15
CA ARG A 254 -13.01 6.14 -13.20
C ARG A 254 -13.46 5.59 -14.56
N GLY A 255 -13.76 6.50 -15.47
CA GLY A 255 -14.16 6.13 -16.83
C GLY A 255 -14.67 7.34 -17.59
N ALA A 256 -15.21 7.10 -18.80
CA ALA A 256 -15.77 8.16 -19.62
C ALA A 256 -16.99 8.80 -18.93
N GLU A 257 -17.16 10.11 -19.15
CA GLU A 257 -18.31 10.85 -18.65
C GLU A 257 -19.62 10.26 -19.16
N ASN A 258 -20.66 10.29 -18.33
CA ASN A 258 -21.99 9.71 -18.61
C ASN A 258 -22.04 8.19 -18.76
N THR A 259 -20.94 7.46 -18.46
CA THR A 259 -20.99 6.00 -18.37
C THR A 259 -21.47 5.54 -17.01
N GLN A 260 -22.14 4.39 -16.97
CA GLN A 260 -22.64 3.79 -15.74
C GLN A 260 -21.67 2.73 -15.21
N MET A 261 -21.62 2.62 -13.91
CA MET A 261 -20.93 1.55 -13.18
C MET A 261 -21.80 1.07 -12.03
N ARG A 262 -21.51 -0.13 -11.52
CA ARG A 262 -22.15 -0.62 -10.30
C ARG A 262 -21.10 -0.93 -9.24
N MET A 263 -21.46 -0.70 -7.99
CA MET A 263 -20.62 -1.00 -6.84
C MET A 263 -21.43 -1.79 -5.82
N LYS A 264 -20.79 -2.78 -5.21
CA LYS A 264 -21.32 -3.43 -4.01
C LYS A 264 -20.73 -2.72 -2.81
N VAL A 265 -21.58 -2.04 -2.05
CA VAL A 265 -21.20 -1.18 -0.93
C VAL A 265 -21.77 -1.74 0.35
N GLU A 266 -20.93 -1.88 1.36
CA GLU A 266 -21.30 -2.25 2.71
C GLU A 266 -21.41 -0.97 3.56
N PRO A 267 -22.61 -0.61 4.03
CA PRO A 267 -22.82 0.57 4.85
C PRO A 267 -22.10 0.49 6.18
N ALA A 268 -21.52 1.60 6.64
CA ALA A 268 -20.84 1.66 7.92
C ALA A 268 -21.78 1.42 9.12
N ASP A 269 -23.05 1.77 8.97
CA ASP A 269 -24.11 1.59 9.98
C ASP A 269 -24.79 0.21 9.93
N ALA A 270 -24.50 -0.61 8.89
CA ALA A 270 -25.04 -1.97 8.72
C ALA A 270 -23.98 -2.93 8.15
N PRO A 271 -22.91 -3.27 8.92
CA PRO A 271 -21.90 -4.22 8.49
C PRO A 271 -22.49 -5.58 8.11
N GLY A 272 -22.01 -6.17 7.02
CA GLY A 272 -22.49 -7.45 6.48
C GLY A 272 -23.75 -7.33 5.60
N GLN A 273 -24.38 -6.16 5.51
CA GLN A 273 -25.55 -5.92 4.66
C GLN A 273 -25.16 -5.11 3.40
N ALA A 274 -24.38 -5.73 2.53
CA ALA A 274 -23.95 -5.07 1.32
C ALA A 274 -25.11 -4.86 0.35
N LYS A 275 -25.18 -3.64 -0.24
CA LYS A 275 -26.14 -3.25 -1.29
C LYS A 275 -25.42 -2.97 -2.61
N ILE A 276 -26.12 -3.16 -3.72
CA ILE A 276 -25.61 -2.78 -5.05
C ILE A 276 -26.14 -1.41 -5.40
N ILE A 277 -25.23 -0.50 -5.74
CA ILE A 277 -25.51 0.88 -6.12
C ILE A 277 -25.05 1.07 -7.57
N THR A 278 -25.91 1.65 -8.39
CA THR A 278 -25.57 2.05 -9.77
C THR A 278 -25.30 3.54 -9.80
N MET A 279 -24.14 3.94 -10.33
CA MET A 279 -23.77 5.33 -10.44
C MET A 279 -23.37 5.71 -11.86
N THR A 280 -23.72 6.93 -12.26
CA THR A 280 -23.27 7.52 -13.51
C THR A 280 -22.08 8.42 -13.24
N ARG A 281 -20.99 8.20 -14.00
CA ARG A 281 -19.78 9.02 -13.88
C ARG A 281 -20.05 10.42 -14.41
N SER A 282 -19.58 11.43 -13.70
CA SER A 282 -19.57 12.81 -14.14
C SER A 282 -18.30 13.55 -13.72
N LYS A 283 -18.10 14.71 -14.26
CA LYS A 283 -17.03 15.65 -13.89
C LYS A 283 -17.27 16.24 -12.49
#